data_5e58d4caece70246be809f2a8ad35237
#
_entry.id   5e58d4caece70246be809f2a8ad35237
#
_cell.length_a   1.000
_cell.length_b   1.000
_cell.length_c   1.000
_cell.angle_alpha   90.00
_cell.angle_beta   90.00
_cell.angle_gamma   90.00
#
_symmetry.space_group_name_H-M   'P 1'
#
loop_
_entity.id
_entity.type
_entity.pdbx_description
1 polymer ?
#
loop_
_entity_poly.entity_id
_entity_poly.type
_entity_poly.pdbx_seq_one_letter_code
_entity_poly.pdbx_strand_id
1 'polypeptide(L)'
;MPLPTADTPAKELTLLQYTHWANDRVLEALHSADAVPERILELMSHLLRTQDVWYGRVANTDHARLDFWVVDDLDTCVDRAEASMERWRALVADRADRLDQPVTYTNSSGTEFETALRDILRHVVNHGTHHRAQIALLLREVGISPPATDYIYFVRENETSA
;
A
#
# COMPACT_ATOMS: atom_id res chain seq x y z
N MET A 1 -17.39 -0.19 -24.93
CA MET A 1 -18.38 -0.74 -24.00
C MET A 1 -18.16 -0.05 -22.65
N PRO A 2 -19.11 0.70 -22.09
CA PRO A 2 -18.92 1.31 -20.79
C PRO A 2 -18.81 0.20 -19.74
N LEU A 3 -17.77 0.27 -18.88
CA LEU A 3 -17.63 -0.62 -17.74
C LEU A 3 -18.85 -0.44 -16.82
N PRO A 4 -19.37 -1.51 -16.21
CA PRO A 4 -20.52 -1.42 -15.33
C PRO A 4 -20.23 -0.51 -14.15
N THR A 5 -21.13 0.45 -13.93
CA THR A 5 -21.04 1.49 -12.89
C THR A 5 -21.43 1.01 -11.49
N ALA A 6 -21.74 -0.27 -11.33
CA ALA A 6 -22.42 -0.79 -10.13
C ALA A 6 -21.51 -1.43 -9.05
N ASP A 7 -20.16 -1.38 -9.19
CA ASP A 7 -19.29 -2.18 -8.29
C ASP A 7 -18.01 -1.45 -7.84
N THR A 8 -18.08 -0.15 -7.70
CA THR A 8 -16.90 0.68 -7.44
C THR A 8 -16.24 0.44 -6.08
N PRO A 9 -16.97 0.32 -4.95
CA PRO A 9 -16.35 0.07 -3.66
C PRO A 9 -15.65 -1.29 -3.57
N ALA A 10 -16.23 -2.32 -4.18
CA ALA A 10 -15.65 -3.66 -4.21
C ALA A 10 -14.33 -3.69 -4.97
N LYS A 11 -14.21 -2.95 -6.07
CA LYS A 11 -12.97 -2.87 -6.86
C LYS A 11 -11.84 -2.16 -6.11
N GLU A 12 -12.12 -1.05 -5.46
CA GLU A 12 -11.12 -0.32 -4.68
C GLU A 12 -10.67 -1.16 -3.46
N LEU A 13 -11.59 -1.89 -2.83
CA LEU A 13 -11.25 -2.82 -1.77
C LEU A 13 -10.37 -3.97 -2.28
N THR A 14 -10.66 -4.52 -3.46
CA THR A 14 -9.85 -5.56 -4.10
C THR A 14 -8.42 -5.06 -4.39
N LEU A 15 -8.25 -3.82 -4.84
CA LEU A 15 -6.92 -3.24 -5.07
C LEU A 15 -6.14 -3.04 -3.76
N LEU A 16 -6.80 -2.69 -2.66
CA LEU A 16 -6.18 -2.63 -1.34
C LEU A 16 -5.78 -4.01 -0.84
N GLN A 17 -6.62 -5.03 -1.02
CA GLN A 17 -6.31 -6.42 -0.70
C GLN A 17 -5.11 -6.93 -1.50
N TYR A 18 -5.05 -6.61 -2.80
CA TYR A 18 -3.87 -6.89 -3.61
C TYR A 18 -2.61 -6.22 -3.06
N THR A 19 -2.71 -4.95 -2.67
CA THR A 19 -1.56 -4.22 -2.13
C THR A 19 -1.04 -4.86 -0.85
N HIS A 20 -1.93 -5.27 0.05
CA HIS A 20 -1.58 -5.97 1.28
C HIS A 20 -0.92 -7.32 0.96
N TRP A 21 -1.56 -8.17 0.17
CA TRP A 21 -1.02 -9.45 -0.28
C TRP A 21 0.39 -9.32 -0.89
N ALA A 22 0.59 -8.30 -1.71
CA ALA A 22 1.89 -8.08 -2.35
C ALA A 22 2.96 -7.59 -1.34
N ASN A 23 2.59 -6.77 -0.35
CA ASN A 23 3.48 -6.35 0.72
C ASN A 23 3.87 -7.53 1.61
N ASP A 24 2.91 -8.38 1.98
CA ASP A 24 3.15 -9.57 2.81
C ASP A 24 4.14 -10.52 2.16
N ARG A 25 4.01 -10.78 0.85
CA ARG A 25 4.96 -11.62 0.12
C ARG A 25 6.39 -11.07 0.13
N VAL A 26 6.53 -9.75 0.05
CA VAL A 26 7.85 -9.11 0.18
C VAL A 26 8.37 -9.25 1.61
N LEU A 27 7.56 -8.97 2.62
CA LEU A 27 7.92 -9.10 4.04
C LEU A 27 8.31 -10.53 4.41
N GLU A 28 7.58 -11.54 3.93
CA GLU A 28 7.91 -12.96 4.09
C GLU A 28 9.28 -13.31 3.47
N ALA A 29 9.57 -12.79 2.27
CA ALA A 29 10.86 -13.00 1.63
C ALA A 29 12.01 -12.34 2.42
N LEU A 30 11.78 -11.15 2.97
CA LEU A 30 12.75 -10.46 3.83
C LEU A 30 12.96 -11.19 5.15
N HIS A 31 11.90 -11.72 5.75
CA HIS A 31 11.96 -12.46 7.01
C HIS A 31 12.71 -13.80 6.86
N SER A 32 12.65 -14.38 5.67
CA SER A 32 13.34 -15.64 5.35
C SER A 32 14.81 -15.46 4.96
N ALA A 33 15.29 -14.24 4.85
CA ALA A 33 16.67 -13.93 4.48
C ALA A 33 17.58 -13.91 5.71
N ASP A 34 18.82 -14.42 5.57
CA ASP A 34 19.81 -14.39 6.65
C ASP A 34 20.20 -12.97 7.08
N ALA A 35 20.16 -12.03 6.15
CA ALA A 35 20.38 -10.61 6.39
C ALA A 35 19.64 -9.76 5.35
N VAL A 36 19.05 -8.66 5.79
CA VAL A 36 18.36 -7.70 4.92
C VAL A 36 19.20 -6.42 4.86
N PRO A 37 19.66 -6.01 3.65
CA PRO A 37 20.35 -4.74 3.48
C PRO A 37 19.49 -3.55 3.92
N GLU A 38 20.11 -2.58 4.58
CA GLU A 38 19.43 -1.37 5.10
C GLU A 38 18.63 -0.65 4.02
N ARG A 39 19.16 -0.57 2.80
CA ARG A 39 18.46 0.06 1.67
C ARG A 39 17.12 -0.58 1.34
N ILE A 40 16.98 -1.88 1.53
CA ILE A 40 15.71 -2.60 1.33
C ILE A 40 14.72 -2.25 2.44
N LEU A 41 15.20 -2.22 3.70
CA LEU A 41 14.38 -1.80 4.85
C LEU A 41 13.94 -0.33 4.73
N GLU A 42 14.80 0.57 4.24
CA GLU A 42 14.44 1.96 3.95
C GLU A 42 13.25 2.04 2.97
N LEU A 43 13.32 1.30 1.86
CA LEU A 43 12.24 1.31 0.85
C LEU A 43 10.96 0.66 1.37
N MET A 44 11.07 -0.43 2.12
CA MET A 44 9.89 -1.09 2.70
C MET A 44 9.23 -0.21 3.76
N SER A 45 10.01 0.40 4.64
CA SER A 45 9.53 1.37 5.63
C SER A 45 8.86 2.56 4.95
N HIS A 46 9.50 3.14 3.93
CA HIS A 46 8.96 4.27 3.18
C HIS A 46 7.62 3.92 2.53
N LEU A 47 7.53 2.76 1.88
CA LEU A 47 6.29 2.28 1.26
C LEU A 47 5.15 2.22 2.28
N LEU A 48 5.36 1.57 3.42
CA LEU A 48 4.34 1.37 4.45
C LEU A 48 3.98 2.68 5.18
N ARG A 49 4.98 3.49 5.53
CA ARG A 49 4.75 4.80 6.17
C ARG A 49 4.02 5.76 5.25
N THR A 50 4.28 5.72 3.95
CA THR A 50 3.54 6.52 2.98
C THR A 50 2.06 6.11 2.90
N GLN A 51 1.75 4.82 3.01
CA GLN A 51 0.36 4.36 3.11
C GLN A 51 -0.34 4.93 4.35
N ASP A 52 0.34 4.97 5.49
CA ASP A 52 -0.17 5.56 6.72
C ASP A 52 -0.35 7.08 6.61
N VAL A 53 0.59 7.78 5.99
CA VAL A 53 0.48 9.23 5.75
C VAL A 53 -0.74 9.56 4.89
N TRP A 54 -0.96 8.80 3.82
CA TRP A 54 -2.14 8.99 2.99
C TRP A 54 -3.44 8.65 3.72
N TYR A 55 -3.45 7.58 4.53
CA TYR A 55 -4.58 7.32 5.41
C TYR A 55 -4.86 8.50 6.32
N GLY A 56 -3.83 9.03 6.98
CA GLY A 56 -3.94 10.18 7.88
C GLY A 56 -4.50 11.43 7.21
N ARG A 57 -4.08 11.70 5.97
CA ARG A 57 -4.61 12.82 5.15
C ARG A 57 -6.10 12.65 4.86
N VAL A 58 -6.52 11.43 4.51
CA VAL A 58 -7.93 11.14 4.21
C VAL A 58 -8.78 11.11 5.47
N ALA A 59 -8.30 10.51 6.54
CA ALA A 59 -9.02 10.35 7.81
C ALA A 59 -8.88 11.54 8.76
N ASN A 60 -8.02 12.52 8.42
CA ASN A 60 -7.67 13.68 9.24
C ASN A 60 -7.14 13.27 10.63
N THR A 61 -6.12 12.40 10.65
CA THR A 61 -5.46 11.91 11.86
C THR A 61 -3.98 12.29 11.90
N ASP A 62 -3.34 12.08 13.07
CA ASP A 62 -1.91 12.38 13.24
C ASP A 62 -0.98 11.55 12.34
N HIS A 63 -1.46 10.43 11.75
CA HIS A 63 -0.72 9.69 10.73
C HIS A 63 -0.29 10.57 9.55
N ALA A 64 -1.05 11.62 9.22
CA ALA A 64 -0.69 12.58 8.16
C ALA A 64 0.66 13.30 8.39
N ARG A 65 1.16 13.30 9.62
CA ARG A 65 2.40 13.98 10.05
C ARG A 65 3.58 13.03 10.25
N LEU A 66 3.41 11.73 9.98
CA LEU A 66 4.49 10.77 10.12
C LEU A 66 5.65 11.13 9.17
N ASP A 67 6.87 11.00 9.67
CA ASP A 67 8.06 11.02 8.82
C ASP A 67 8.13 9.69 8.06
N PHE A 68 7.95 9.75 6.75
CA PHE A 68 7.94 8.58 5.88
C PHE A 68 9.35 8.13 5.43
N TRP A 69 10.41 8.76 5.93
CA TRP A 69 11.80 8.36 5.70
C TRP A 69 12.47 7.70 6.92
N VAL A 70 11.78 7.58 8.03
CA VAL A 70 12.26 6.80 9.17
C VAL A 70 12.30 5.33 8.79
N VAL A 71 13.42 4.67 9.08
CA VAL A 71 13.60 3.24 8.84
C VAL A 71 13.05 2.45 10.03
N ASP A 72 12.06 1.61 9.77
CA ASP A 72 11.51 0.66 10.73
C ASP A 72 12.29 -0.66 10.64
N ASP A 73 12.38 -1.40 11.74
CA ASP A 73 12.81 -2.79 11.69
C ASP A 73 11.74 -3.68 11.01
N LEU A 74 12.10 -4.93 10.70
CA LEU A 74 11.24 -5.82 9.94
C LEU A 74 9.94 -6.16 10.69
N ASP A 75 10.00 -6.39 11.99
CA ASP A 75 8.83 -6.70 12.82
C ASP A 75 7.87 -5.50 12.84
N THR A 76 8.38 -4.29 13.00
CA THR A 76 7.61 -3.05 12.91
C THR A 76 6.98 -2.89 11.52
N CYS A 77 7.67 -3.28 10.45
CA CYS A 77 7.11 -3.26 9.09
C CYS A 77 5.93 -4.23 8.96
N VAL A 78 6.02 -5.43 9.53
CA VAL A 78 4.91 -6.41 9.53
C VAL A 78 3.70 -5.85 10.28
N ASP A 79 3.87 -5.40 11.52
CA ASP A 79 2.79 -4.82 12.32
C ASP A 79 2.12 -3.63 11.61
N ARG A 80 2.94 -2.79 10.96
CA ARG A 80 2.45 -1.64 10.21
C ARG A 80 1.62 -2.05 9.00
N ALA A 81 2.06 -3.06 8.24
CA ALA A 81 1.34 -3.55 7.07
C ALA A 81 -0.06 -4.06 7.44
N GLU A 82 -0.16 -4.86 8.50
CA GLU A 82 -1.44 -5.38 9.01
C GLU A 82 -2.37 -4.26 9.48
N ALA A 83 -1.87 -3.38 10.36
CA ALA A 83 -2.64 -2.27 10.89
C ALA A 83 -3.09 -1.28 9.80
N SER A 84 -2.25 -1.02 8.79
CA SER A 84 -2.57 -0.17 7.66
C SER A 84 -3.71 -0.75 6.83
N MET A 85 -3.66 -2.05 6.51
CA MET A 85 -4.73 -2.72 5.76
C MET A 85 -6.07 -2.66 6.48
N GLU A 86 -6.08 -2.90 7.78
CA GLU A 86 -7.31 -2.85 8.59
C GLU A 86 -7.94 -1.44 8.58
N ARG A 87 -7.10 -0.41 8.77
CA ARG A 87 -7.54 0.98 8.71
C ARG A 87 -8.11 1.38 7.35
N TRP A 88 -7.41 1.04 6.27
CA TRP A 88 -7.88 1.35 4.92
C TRP A 88 -9.16 0.61 4.55
N ARG A 89 -9.28 -0.67 4.93
CA ARG A 89 -10.49 -1.46 4.70
C ARG A 89 -11.70 -0.85 5.40
N ALA A 90 -11.55 -0.46 6.67
CA ALA A 90 -12.62 0.18 7.43
C ALA A 90 -13.02 1.52 6.82
N LEU A 91 -12.04 2.35 6.41
CA LEU A 91 -12.29 3.65 5.77
C LEU A 91 -13.03 3.51 4.44
N VAL A 92 -12.61 2.56 3.58
CA VAL A 92 -13.28 2.34 2.28
C VAL A 92 -14.70 1.81 2.48
N ALA A 93 -14.93 0.94 3.47
CA ALA A 93 -16.26 0.45 3.79
C ALA A 93 -17.18 1.59 4.28
N ASP A 94 -16.68 2.46 5.16
CA ASP A 94 -17.43 3.64 5.66
C ASP A 94 -17.75 4.67 4.55
N ARG A 95 -16.88 4.78 3.56
CA ARG A 95 -17.02 5.77 2.47
C ARG A 95 -17.38 5.17 1.11
N ALA A 96 -17.96 3.98 1.10
CA ALA A 96 -18.27 3.25 -0.12
C ALA A 96 -19.13 4.02 -1.13
N ASP A 97 -20.04 4.87 -0.65
CA ASP A 97 -20.92 5.74 -1.42
C ASP A 97 -20.29 7.08 -1.80
N ARG A 98 -19.08 7.39 -1.32
CA ARG A 98 -18.43 8.70 -1.41
C ARG A 98 -17.02 8.67 -2.02
N LEU A 99 -16.67 7.62 -2.75
CA LEU A 99 -15.33 7.45 -3.33
C LEU A 99 -14.97 8.53 -4.36
N ASP A 100 -15.96 9.14 -4.99
CA ASP A 100 -15.77 10.25 -5.95
C ASP A 100 -15.75 11.62 -5.28
N GLN A 101 -16.04 11.69 -3.98
CA GLN A 101 -15.99 12.97 -3.28
C GLN A 101 -14.54 13.41 -3.05
N PRO A 102 -14.28 14.71 -3.17
CA PRO A 102 -12.97 15.27 -2.93
C PRO A 102 -12.60 15.19 -1.46
N VAL A 103 -11.33 14.91 -1.21
CA VAL A 103 -10.67 15.01 0.09
C VAL A 103 -9.71 16.19 0.03
N THR A 104 -9.88 17.14 0.94
CA THR A 104 -8.93 18.25 1.11
C THR A 104 -7.81 17.79 2.05
N TYR A 105 -6.56 17.98 1.65
CA TYR A 105 -5.40 17.63 2.45
C TYR A 105 -4.23 18.56 2.16
N THR A 106 -3.28 18.64 3.10
CA THR A 106 -2.03 19.38 2.93
C THR A 106 -0.87 18.38 2.71
N ASN A 107 -0.06 18.64 1.69
CA ASN A 107 1.13 17.82 1.44
C ASN A 107 2.29 18.16 2.41
N SER A 108 3.41 17.43 2.29
CA SER A 108 4.59 17.63 3.15
C SER A 108 5.29 18.99 2.97
N SER A 109 5.03 19.70 1.87
CA SER A 109 5.53 21.06 1.64
C SER A 109 4.58 22.16 2.13
N GLY A 110 3.45 21.81 2.76
CA GLY A 110 2.48 22.76 3.26
C GLY A 110 1.47 23.26 2.21
N THR A 111 1.45 22.66 1.02
CA THR A 111 0.50 23.03 -0.04
C THR A 111 -0.79 22.23 0.12
N GLU A 112 -1.92 22.95 0.06
CA GLU A 112 -3.25 22.32 0.10
C GLU A 112 -3.69 21.82 -1.28
N PHE A 113 -4.31 20.65 -1.28
CA PHE A 113 -4.87 19.98 -2.47
C PHE A 113 -6.26 19.46 -2.18
N GLU A 114 -7.03 19.27 -3.25
CA GLU A 114 -8.31 18.60 -3.24
C GLU A 114 -8.27 17.50 -4.31
N THR A 115 -8.51 16.24 -3.89
CA THR A 115 -8.40 15.07 -4.76
C THR A 115 -9.50 14.06 -4.40
N ALA A 116 -10.16 13.47 -5.40
CA ALA A 116 -11.14 12.42 -5.16
C ALA A 116 -10.53 11.24 -4.39
N LEU A 117 -11.26 10.71 -3.41
CA LEU A 117 -10.77 9.57 -2.59
C LEU A 117 -10.33 8.39 -3.46
N ARG A 118 -11.08 8.08 -4.53
CA ARG A 118 -10.72 7.03 -5.49
C ARG A 118 -9.32 7.23 -6.09
N ASP A 119 -8.95 8.44 -6.43
CA ASP A 119 -7.66 8.72 -7.05
C ASP A 119 -6.52 8.66 -6.02
N ILE A 120 -6.80 9.01 -4.77
CA ILE A 120 -5.87 8.79 -3.65
C ILE A 120 -5.63 7.28 -3.46
N LEU A 121 -6.68 6.45 -3.46
CA LEU A 121 -6.55 4.98 -3.35
C LEU A 121 -5.72 4.40 -4.49
N ARG A 122 -5.95 4.83 -5.71
CA ARG A 122 -5.14 4.43 -6.89
C ARG A 122 -3.69 4.86 -6.76
N HIS A 123 -3.45 6.07 -6.24
CA HIS A 123 -2.09 6.53 -5.97
C HIS A 123 -1.39 5.62 -4.94
N VAL A 124 -2.04 5.27 -3.84
CA VAL A 124 -1.50 4.37 -2.80
C VAL A 124 -1.10 3.02 -3.40
N VAL A 125 -1.97 2.42 -4.22
CA VAL A 125 -1.70 1.14 -4.91
C VAL A 125 -0.51 1.26 -5.86
N ASN A 126 -0.49 2.28 -6.73
CA ASN A 126 0.57 2.49 -7.71
C ASN A 126 1.91 2.81 -7.07
N HIS A 127 1.91 3.62 -6.01
CA HIS A 127 3.11 3.93 -5.22
C HIS A 127 3.70 2.66 -4.58
N GLY A 128 2.85 1.78 -4.04
CA GLY A 128 3.27 0.49 -3.53
C GLY A 128 3.92 -0.38 -4.60
N THR A 129 3.32 -0.48 -5.77
CA THR A 129 3.87 -1.24 -6.91
C THR A 129 5.23 -0.70 -7.35
N HIS A 130 5.37 0.64 -7.42
CA HIS A 130 6.65 1.29 -7.77
C HIS A 130 7.78 0.90 -6.81
N HIS A 131 7.56 0.98 -5.51
CA HIS A 131 8.60 0.66 -4.51
C HIS A 131 8.86 -0.84 -4.39
N ARG A 132 7.85 -1.71 -4.52
CA ARG A 132 8.07 -3.16 -4.57
C ARG A 132 8.93 -3.58 -5.75
N ALA A 133 8.80 -2.92 -6.90
CA ALA A 133 9.68 -3.18 -8.04
C ALA A 133 11.15 -2.80 -7.76
N GLN A 134 11.39 -1.69 -7.05
CA GLN A 134 12.74 -1.31 -6.61
C GLN A 134 13.30 -2.31 -5.60
N ILE A 135 12.51 -2.74 -4.63
CA ILE A 135 12.90 -3.78 -3.65
C ILE A 135 13.24 -5.08 -4.39
N ALA A 136 12.42 -5.50 -5.36
CA ALA A 136 12.67 -6.71 -6.14
C ALA A 136 13.99 -6.66 -6.92
N LEU A 137 14.37 -5.49 -7.42
CA LEU A 137 15.68 -5.29 -8.05
C LEU A 137 16.82 -5.48 -7.04
N LEU A 138 16.74 -4.82 -5.90
CA LEU A 138 17.76 -4.91 -4.84
C LEU A 138 17.88 -6.33 -4.26
N LEU A 139 16.78 -7.06 -4.12
CA LEU A 139 16.80 -8.46 -3.69
C LEU A 139 17.64 -9.33 -4.66
N ARG A 140 17.45 -9.14 -5.97
CA ARG A 140 18.25 -9.87 -6.98
C ARG A 140 19.74 -9.53 -6.89
N GLU A 141 20.09 -8.26 -6.66
CA GLU A 141 21.48 -7.82 -6.53
C GLU A 141 22.21 -8.51 -5.35
N VAL A 142 21.48 -8.85 -4.28
CA VAL A 142 22.03 -9.56 -3.12
C VAL A 142 21.78 -11.08 -3.17
N GLY A 143 21.33 -11.62 -4.30
CA GLY A 143 21.15 -13.06 -4.50
C GLY A 143 19.87 -13.65 -3.89
N ILE A 144 18.94 -12.82 -3.45
CA ILE A 144 17.63 -13.24 -2.93
C ILE A 144 16.62 -13.22 -4.08
N SER A 145 15.90 -14.32 -4.28
CA SER A 145 14.84 -14.39 -5.30
C SER A 145 13.62 -13.56 -4.83
N PRO A 146 13.26 -12.49 -5.53
CA PRO A 146 12.08 -11.71 -5.14
C PRO A 146 10.80 -12.49 -5.42
N PRO A 147 9.77 -12.34 -4.57
CA PRO A 147 8.46 -12.94 -4.82
C PRO A 147 7.78 -12.31 -6.04
N ALA A 148 6.94 -13.08 -6.71
CA ALA A 148 6.06 -12.56 -7.75
C ALA A 148 4.92 -11.76 -7.10
N THR A 149 4.82 -10.48 -7.42
CA THR A 149 3.80 -9.56 -6.86
C THR A 149 2.91 -8.91 -7.92
N ASP A 150 2.92 -9.43 -9.16
CA ASP A 150 2.04 -8.92 -10.20
C ASP A 150 0.56 -9.20 -9.87
N TYR A 151 -0.30 -8.26 -10.18
CA TYR A 151 -1.74 -8.32 -9.90
C TYR A 151 -2.42 -9.59 -10.43
N ILE A 152 -1.96 -10.12 -11.57
CA ILE A 152 -2.56 -11.30 -12.15
C ILE A 152 -2.34 -12.57 -11.28
N TYR A 153 -1.25 -12.65 -10.51
CA TYR A 153 -1.03 -13.77 -9.59
C TYR A 153 -2.00 -13.70 -8.41
N PHE A 154 -2.21 -12.50 -7.86
CA PHE A 154 -3.23 -12.29 -6.84
C PHE A 154 -4.62 -12.73 -7.31
N VAL A 155 -5.03 -12.34 -8.51
CA VAL A 155 -6.33 -12.74 -9.09
C VAL A 155 -6.44 -14.25 -9.19
N ARG A 156 -5.44 -14.93 -9.77
CA ARG A 156 -5.44 -16.38 -9.98
C ARG A 156 -5.48 -17.17 -8.67
N GLU A 157 -4.76 -16.74 -7.64
CA GLU A 157 -4.77 -17.39 -6.32
C GLU A 157 -6.14 -17.29 -5.67
N ASN A 158 -6.84 -16.16 -5.81
CA ASN A 158 -8.18 -15.98 -5.24
C ASN A 158 -9.29 -16.69 -6.03
N GLU A 159 -9.14 -16.85 -7.35
CA GLU A 159 -10.08 -17.62 -8.18
C GLU A 159 -10.00 -19.13 -7.89
N THR A 160 -8.83 -19.65 -7.52
CA THR A 160 -8.62 -21.07 -7.23
C THR A 160 -9.13 -21.44 -5.83
N SER A 161 -9.36 -20.46 -4.96
CA SER A 161 -9.79 -20.65 -3.55
C SER A 161 -11.32 -20.50 -3.37
N ALA A 162 -12.06 -20.18 -4.43
CA ALA A 162 -13.53 -20.02 -4.45
C ALA A 162 -14.22 -21.25 -5.06
#